data_c8417a46fc9e0b85a6acd8429d94e773
#
_entry.id   c8417a46fc9e0b85a6acd8429d94e773
#
_cell.length_a   1.000
_cell.length_b   1.000
_cell.length_c   1.000
_cell.angle_alpha   90.00
_cell.angle_beta   90.00
_cell.angle_gamma   90.00
#
_symmetry.space_group_name_H-M   'P 1'
#
loop_
_entity.id
_entity.type
_entity.pdbx_description
1 polymer ?
#
loop_
_entity_poly.entity_id
_entity_poly.type
_entity_poly.pdbx_seq_one_letter_code
_entity_poly.pdbx_strand_id
1 'polypeptide(L)'
;MNPPQKRNYSPEYLDMCRHPAIQALQPTTANIENVWIPTTEQLHELLEQKLPYPDRSSFQKTEDGWVYETYFCEWAADYGTYIDTQRQFVGTEAEIVLLQVLMALLGIDGRWMV
;
A
#
# COMPACT_ATOMS: atom_id res chain seq x y z
N MET A 1 7.34 2.72 -33.29
CA MET A 1 7.17 1.93 -32.08
C MET A 1 6.64 2.80 -30.95
N ASN A 2 5.60 2.35 -30.32
CA ASN A 2 5.04 3.12 -29.23
C ASN A 2 5.95 3.00 -28.01
N PRO A 3 6.15 4.11 -27.30
CA PRO A 3 6.82 4.01 -26.01
C PRO A 3 6.03 3.08 -25.09
N PRO A 4 6.69 2.50 -24.08
CA PRO A 4 5.97 1.70 -23.11
C PRO A 4 4.80 2.53 -22.61
N GLN A 5 3.62 1.96 -22.70
CA GLN A 5 2.47 2.68 -22.24
C GLN A 5 2.56 2.93 -20.75
N LYS A 6 2.51 4.18 -20.40
CA LYS A 6 2.35 4.53 -19.00
C LYS A 6 0.97 4.05 -18.60
N ARG A 7 0.91 3.29 -17.51
CA ARG A 7 -0.38 2.93 -16.96
C ARG A 7 -1.13 4.20 -16.61
N ASN A 8 -2.38 4.22 -16.95
CA ASN A 8 -3.23 5.34 -16.57
C ASN A 8 -3.67 5.15 -15.13
N TYR A 9 -2.89 5.71 -14.23
CA TYR A 9 -3.27 5.69 -12.81
C TYR A 9 -4.35 6.72 -12.56
N SER A 10 -5.25 6.40 -11.65
CA SER A 10 -6.30 7.35 -11.27
C SER A 10 -5.69 8.57 -10.56
N PRO A 11 -6.38 9.73 -10.64
CA PRO A 11 -5.92 10.91 -9.89
C PRO A 11 -5.79 10.65 -8.40
N GLU A 12 -6.67 9.83 -7.84
CA GLU A 12 -6.62 9.47 -6.43
C GLU A 12 -5.31 8.77 -6.08
N TYR A 13 -4.91 7.79 -6.90
CA TYR A 13 -3.66 7.08 -6.66
C TYR A 13 -2.46 8.01 -6.77
N LEU A 14 -2.45 8.86 -7.81
CA LEU A 14 -1.36 9.81 -8.01
C LEU A 14 -1.23 10.76 -6.83
N ASP A 15 -2.35 11.21 -6.30
CA ASP A 15 -2.35 12.09 -5.14
C ASP A 15 -1.81 11.40 -3.90
N MET A 16 -2.20 10.16 -3.67
CA MET A 16 -1.69 9.37 -2.55
C MET A 16 -0.18 9.18 -2.64
N CYS A 17 0.34 8.97 -3.85
CA CYS A 17 1.78 8.78 -4.05
C CYS A 17 2.60 9.99 -3.67
N ARG A 18 2.00 11.18 -3.67
CA ARG A 18 2.73 12.41 -3.33
C ARG A 18 3.04 12.54 -1.85
N HIS A 19 2.48 11.69 -1.04
CA HIS A 19 2.76 11.75 0.40
C HIS A 19 4.27 11.59 0.65
N PRO A 20 4.87 12.45 1.49
CA PRO A 20 6.32 12.39 1.72
C PRO A 20 6.83 11.03 2.20
N ALA A 21 6.05 10.32 3.01
CA ALA A 21 6.46 9.01 3.49
C ALA A 21 6.53 7.99 2.36
N ILE A 22 5.68 8.14 1.34
CA ILE A 22 5.73 7.26 0.17
C ILE A 22 6.93 7.63 -0.70
N GLN A 23 7.15 8.91 -0.92
CA GLN A 23 8.29 9.35 -1.72
C GLN A 23 9.63 8.98 -1.09
N ALA A 24 9.68 8.88 0.23
CA ALA A 24 10.88 8.47 0.93
C ALA A 24 11.28 7.02 0.65
N LEU A 25 10.37 6.21 0.14
CA LEU A 25 10.64 4.81 -0.23
C LEU A 25 11.21 4.66 -1.63
N GLN A 26 11.33 5.76 -2.35
CA GLN A 26 11.82 5.77 -3.72
C GLN A 26 13.21 5.16 -3.80
N PRO A 27 13.47 4.32 -4.82
CA PRO A 27 14.81 3.79 -5.03
C PRO A 27 15.84 4.91 -5.20
N THR A 28 17.04 4.68 -4.72
CA THR A 28 18.07 5.70 -4.65
C THR A 28 18.50 6.28 -5.99
N THR A 29 18.28 5.56 -7.06
CA THR A 29 18.67 6.00 -8.41
C THR A 29 17.59 6.84 -9.08
N ALA A 30 16.48 7.04 -8.42
CA ALA A 30 15.36 7.71 -9.06
C ALA A 30 15.60 9.21 -9.22
N ASN A 31 14.97 9.77 -10.23
CA ASN A 31 15.05 11.19 -10.49
C ASN A 31 14.27 11.97 -9.44
N ILE A 32 14.95 12.85 -8.74
CA ILE A 32 14.35 13.60 -7.65
C ILE A 32 13.39 14.69 -8.13
N GLU A 33 13.42 15.02 -9.39
CA GLU A 33 12.55 16.07 -9.93
C GLU A 33 11.12 15.61 -10.16
N ASN A 34 10.92 14.30 -10.26
CA ASN A 34 9.62 13.72 -10.56
C ASN A 34 9.06 12.98 -9.36
N VAL A 35 7.75 13.07 -9.21
CA VAL A 35 7.06 12.27 -8.21
C VAL A 35 7.20 10.80 -8.58
N TRP A 36 7.69 10.01 -7.65
CA TRP A 36 7.79 8.57 -7.85
C TRP A 36 6.42 7.93 -7.73
N ILE A 37 6.07 7.14 -8.74
CA ILE A 37 4.80 6.43 -8.76
C ILE A 37 5.11 4.95 -8.79
N PRO A 38 4.99 4.26 -7.65
CA PRO A 38 5.32 2.84 -7.61
C PRO A 38 4.36 2.01 -8.45
N THR A 39 4.90 0.98 -9.07
CA THR A 39 4.10 -0.02 -9.77
C THR A 39 3.51 -1.00 -8.77
N THR A 40 2.53 -1.79 -9.21
CA THR A 40 1.98 -2.84 -8.36
C THR A 40 3.05 -3.81 -7.89
N GLU A 41 3.99 -4.15 -8.76
CA GLU A 41 5.09 -5.03 -8.41
C GLU A 41 5.97 -4.44 -7.31
N GLN A 42 6.29 -3.15 -7.41
CA GLN A 42 7.07 -2.46 -6.40
C GLN A 42 6.32 -2.41 -5.08
N LEU A 43 5.01 -2.17 -5.13
CA LEU A 43 4.20 -2.17 -3.92
C LEU A 43 4.19 -3.54 -3.25
N HIS A 44 4.05 -4.62 -4.03
CA HIS A 44 4.10 -5.96 -3.47
C HIS A 44 5.43 -6.26 -2.81
N GLU A 45 6.53 -5.86 -3.43
CA GLU A 45 7.85 -6.05 -2.83
C GLU A 45 7.99 -5.31 -1.50
N LEU A 46 7.52 -4.06 -1.45
CA LEU A 46 7.57 -3.28 -0.23
C LEU A 46 6.72 -3.92 0.86
N LEU A 47 5.52 -4.37 0.51
CA LEU A 47 4.63 -5.01 1.47
C LEU A 47 5.22 -6.32 1.99
N GLU A 48 5.83 -7.11 1.13
CA GLU A 48 6.47 -8.35 1.54
C GLU A 48 7.57 -8.10 2.57
N GLN A 49 8.30 -7.00 2.40
CA GLN A 49 9.37 -6.63 3.32
C GLN A 49 8.86 -6.06 4.65
N LYS A 50 7.72 -5.39 4.62
CA LYS A 50 7.26 -4.60 5.76
C LYS A 50 6.14 -5.24 6.57
N LEU A 51 5.38 -6.14 5.96
CA LEU A 51 4.28 -6.80 6.68
C LEU A 51 4.82 -7.70 7.79
N PRO A 52 4.17 -7.71 8.96
CA PRO A 52 4.57 -8.62 10.03
C PRO A 52 4.43 -10.09 9.63
N TYR A 53 3.40 -10.40 8.86
CA TYR A 53 3.09 -11.77 8.47
C TYR A 53 2.76 -11.84 6.98
N PRO A 54 3.75 -11.68 6.09
CA PRO A 54 3.47 -11.67 4.66
C PRO A 54 2.91 -13.01 4.16
N ASP A 55 3.27 -14.10 4.80
CA ASP A 55 2.79 -15.44 4.45
C ASP A 55 1.34 -15.68 4.91
N ARG A 56 0.79 -14.81 5.75
CA ARG A 56 -0.60 -14.88 6.18
C ARG A 56 -1.46 -13.80 5.51
N SER A 57 -0.95 -13.21 4.46
CA SER A 57 -1.62 -12.14 3.73
C SER A 57 -2.15 -12.66 2.41
N SER A 58 -3.23 -12.09 1.94
CA SER A 58 -3.80 -12.45 0.65
C SER A 58 -4.30 -11.22 -0.10
N PHE A 59 -4.18 -11.27 -1.41
CA PHE A 59 -4.64 -10.22 -2.29
C PHE A 59 -5.44 -10.87 -3.40
N GLN A 60 -6.73 -10.52 -3.48
CA GLN A 60 -7.64 -11.20 -4.40
C GLN A 60 -8.49 -10.18 -5.15
N LYS A 61 -8.81 -10.53 -6.38
CA LYS A 61 -9.77 -9.78 -7.17
C LYS A 61 -11.16 -10.35 -6.91
N THR A 62 -12.13 -9.47 -6.69
CA THR A 62 -13.53 -9.82 -6.50
C THR A 62 -14.36 -9.18 -7.59
N GLU A 63 -15.65 -9.45 -7.61
CA GLU A 63 -16.57 -8.82 -8.56
C GLU A 63 -16.58 -7.30 -8.43
N ASP A 64 -16.41 -6.80 -7.22
CA ASP A 64 -16.50 -5.37 -6.92
C ASP A 64 -15.16 -4.66 -6.90
N GLY A 65 -14.06 -5.39 -7.07
CA GLY A 65 -12.76 -4.77 -7.05
C GLY A 65 -11.69 -5.69 -6.47
N TRP A 66 -10.91 -5.16 -5.52
CA TRP A 66 -9.78 -5.87 -4.94
C TRP A 66 -9.89 -5.88 -3.42
N VAL A 67 -9.41 -6.97 -2.82
CA VAL A 67 -9.40 -7.14 -1.38
C VAL A 67 -8.00 -7.59 -0.96
N TYR A 68 -7.44 -6.88 0.02
CA TYR A 68 -6.20 -7.28 0.66
C TYR A 68 -6.48 -7.59 2.12
N GLU A 69 -6.13 -8.78 2.55
CA GLU A 69 -6.30 -9.19 3.94
C GLU A 69 -4.94 -9.52 4.54
N THR A 70 -4.69 -8.99 5.73
CA THR A 70 -3.43 -9.22 6.41
C THR A 70 -3.63 -9.08 7.92
N TYR A 71 -2.56 -9.32 8.66
CA TYR A 71 -2.57 -9.15 10.11
C TYR A 71 -1.53 -8.13 10.50
N PHE A 72 -1.91 -7.22 11.37
CA PHE A 72 -1.01 -6.25 11.97
C PHE A 72 -0.77 -6.62 13.43
N CYS A 73 0.45 -6.40 13.89
CA CYS A 73 0.77 -6.54 15.30
C CYS A 73 0.55 -5.18 15.96
N GLU A 74 -0.47 -5.07 16.80
CA GLU A 74 -0.87 -3.80 17.38
C GLU A 74 -0.86 -3.86 18.90
N TRP A 75 -0.51 -2.73 19.52
CA TRP A 75 -0.56 -2.62 20.97
C TRP A 75 -2.02 -2.57 21.43
N ALA A 76 -2.37 -3.48 22.33
CA ALA A 76 -3.72 -3.55 22.90
C ALA A 76 -3.65 -3.09 24.36
N ALA A 77 -4.04 -1.84 24.60
CA ALA A 77 -3.94 -1.26 25.93
C ALA A 77 -4.75 -2.02 26.96
N ASP A 78 -5.91 -2.55 26.56
CA ASP A 78 -6.78 -3.30 27.46
C ASP A 78 -6.16 -4.59 27.98
N TYR A 79 -5.23 -5.15 27.19
CA TYR A 79 -4.56 -6.40 27.55
C TYR A 79 -3.12 -6.19 27.99
N GLY A 80 -2.60 -4.99 27.83
CA GLY A 80 -1.22 -4.68 28.18
C GLY A 80 -0.17 -5.42 27.35
N THR A 81 -0.52 -5.80 26.13
CA THR A 81 0.40 -6.54 25.26
C THR A 81 0.06 -6.28 23.80
N TYR A 82 0.94 -6.76 22.91
CA TYR A 82 0.67 -6.73 21.49
C TYR A 82 -0.21 -7.90 21.09
N ILE A 83 -1.14 -7.64 20.19
CA ILE A 83 -2.00 -8.66 19.61
C ILE A 83 -1.98 -8.57 18.09
N ASP A 84 -2.29 -9.68 17.44
CA ASP A 84 -2.43 -9.71 16.00
C ASP A 84 -3.87 -9.35 15.63
N THR A 85 -4.01 -8.31 14.83
CA THR A 85 -5.33 -7.83 14.42
C THR A 85 -5.48 -8.02 12.92
N GLN A 86 -6.53 -8.71 12.52
CA GLN A 86 -6.83 -8.88 11.11
C GLN A 86 -7.32 -7.56 10.53
N ARG A 87 -6.76 -7.19 9.37
CA ARG A 87 -7.14 -5.98 8.66
C ARG A 87 -7.51 -6.32 7.23
N GLN A 88 -8.54 -5.67 6.74
CA GLN A 88 -8.99 -5.84 5.37
C GLN A 88 -9.05 -4.48 4.69
N PHE A 89 -8.49 -4.42 3.48
CA PHE A 89 -8.48 -3.21 2.67
C PHE A 89 -9.17 -3.52 1.35
N VAL A 90 -10.11 -2.69 0.98
CA VAL A 90 -10.91 -2.92 -0.23
C VAL A 90 -10.91 -1.68 -1.11
N GLY A 91 -11.03 -1.89 -2.41
CA GLY A 91 -11.12 -0.80 -3.37
C GLY A 91 -11.30 -1.31 -4.78
N THR A 92 -11.60 -0.41 -5.69
CA THR A 92 -11.84 -0.77 -7.08
C THR A 92 -10.55 -0.87 -7.90
N GLU A 93 -9.47 -0.31 -7.42
CA GLU A 93 -8.19 -0.31 -8.13
C GLU A 93 -7.11 -0.98 -7.28
N ALA A 94 -6.38 -1.90 -7.90
CA ALA A 94 -5.36 -2.69 -7.23
C ALA A 94 -4.29 -1.80 -6.57
N GLU A 95 -3.81 -0.80 -7.30
CA GLU A 95 -2.75 0.09 -6.80
C GLU A 95 -3.19 0.83 -5.54
N ILE A 96 -4.43 1.28 -5.52
CA ILE A 96 -4.94 2.03 -4.37
C ILE A 96 -5.01 1.13 -3.15
N VAL A 97 -5.51 -0.09 -3.32
CA VAL A 97 -5.61 -1.03 -2.20
C VAL A 97 -4.22 -1.35 -1.65
N LEU A 98 -3.27 -1.64 -2.52
CA LEU A 98 -1.90 -1.93 -2.09
C LEU A 98 -1.26 -0.74 -1.36
N LEU A 99 -1.48 0.45 -1.89
CA LEU A 99 -0.93 1.65 -1.29
C LEU A 99 -1.57 1.95 0.06
N GLN A 100 -2.87 1.68 0.21
CA GLN A 100 -3.54 1.81 1.51
C GLN A 100 -2.91 0.92 2.58
N VAL A 101 -2.60 -0.32 2.22
CA VAL A 101 -1.93 -1.23 3.15
C VAL A 101 -0.57 -0.67 3.55
N LEU A 102 0.20 -0.20 2.57
CA LEU A 102 1.52 0.37 2.82
C LEU A 102 1.42 1.60 3.73
N MET A 103 0.47 2.49 3.46
CA MET A 103 0.28 3.68 4.27
C MET A 103 -0.09 3.32 5.72
N ALA A 104 -0.92 2.31 5.90
CA ALA A 104 -1.25 1.83 7.24
C ALA A 104 -0.02 1.30 7.98
N LEU A 105 0.85 0.58 7.27
CA LEU A 105 2.10 0.08 7.85
C LEU A 105 3.05 1.20 8.26
N LEU A 106 3.03 2.30 7.51
CA LEU A 106 3.87 3.45 7.79
C LEU A 106 3.29 4.37 8.86
N GLY A 107 2.10 4.04 9.38
CA GLY A 107 1.46 4.85 10.40
C GLY A 107 0.90 6.16 9.87
N ILE A 108 0.62 6.24 8.59
CA ILE A 108 0.05 7.44 7.98
C ILE A 108 -1.42 7.55 8.37
N ASP A 109 -1.85 8.77 8.68
CA ASP A 109 -3.23 9.07 9.06
C ASP A 109 -4.21 8.42 8.09
N GLY A 110 -5.22 7.75 8.63
CA GLY A 110 -6.15 6.94 7.89
C GLY A 110 -7.17 7.70 7.04
N ARG A 111 -6.95 8.97 6.76
CA ARG A 111 -7.87 9.73 5.90
C ARG A 111 -8.13 9.08 4.57
N TRP A 112 -7.12 8.38 4.06
CA TRP A 112 -7.18 7.75 2.76
C TRP A 112 -7.93 6.44 2.77
N MET A 113 -8.28 5.95 3.95
CA MET A 113 -8.89 4.65 4.11
C MET A 113 -10.37 4.72 4.50
N VAL A 114 -10.93 5.86 4.45
CA VAL A 114 -12.32 6.07 4.84
C VAL A 114 -13.26 5.93 3.66
#